data_1a21d40d274592fc5f708dc0241ed7c4
#
_entry.id   1a21d40d274592fc5f708dc0241ed7c4
#
_cell.length_a   1.000
_cell.length_b   1.000
_cell.length_c   1.000
_cell.angle_alpha   90.00
_cell.angle_beta   90.00
_cell.angle_gamma   90.00
#
_symmetry.space_group_name_H-M   'P 1'
#
loop_
_entity.id
_entity.type
_entity.pdbx_description
1 polymer ?
#
loop_
_entity_poly.entity_id
_entity_poly.type
_entity_poly.pdbx_seq_one_letter_code
_entity_poly.pdbx_strand_id
1 'polypeptide(L)'
;DKFEESTPAKIDADAVLALAHEVEKPAWPAAIDAIAAADEVFVTGFQTIRGIAEDFTRRLSIVRGSVRFMSPHDGGLVEWIPSFRRADESRCLVLIDMAPYAREALPIVQTARSLGMQVVIVTDELNTWASAESPFVFHVATKVDAFLESTGPMTTLMNVIIHEVAGRAPEKARKRIKDWPPIMRGLGLY
;
A
#
# COMPACT_ATOMS: atom_id res chain seq x y z
N ASP A 1 -33.02 19.62 -12.06
CA ASP A 1 -31.86 18.97 -12.70
C ASP A 1 -30.92 18.42 -11.65
N LYS A 2 -31.23 17.21 -11.15
CA LYS A 2 -30.41 16.52 -10.14
C LYS A 2 -29.14 15.88 -10.72
N PHE A 3 -28.93 15.96 -12.03
CA PHE A 3 -27.76 15.38 -12.71
C PHE A 3 -26.54 16.32 -12.78
N GLU A 4 -26.71 17.62 -12.54
CA GLU A 4 -25.59 18.57 -12.62
C GLU A 4 -24.78 18.74 -11.33
N GLU A 5 -25.29 18.29 -10.17
CA GLU A 5 -24.62 18.52 -8.87
C GLU A 5 -23.69 17.40 -8.41
N SER A 6 -23.77 16.18 -8.95
CA SER A 6 -22.89 15.08 -8.55
C SER A 6 -22.47 14.22 -9.74
N THR A 7 -21.49 14.68 -10.48
CA THR A 7 -20.81 13.80 -11.47
C THR A 7 -19.88 12.84 -10.72
N PRO A 8 -19.64 11.63 -11.27
CA PRO A 8 -18.64 10.71 -10.70
C PRO A 8 -17.29 11.37 -10.42
N ALA A 9 -16.85 12.28 -11.29
CA ALA A 9 -15.60 13.03 -11.11
C ALA A 9 -15.62 13.94 -9.86
N LYS A 10 -16.78 14.57 -9.56
CA LYS A 10 -16.90 15.41 -8.35
C LYS A 10 -16.89 14.55 -7.08
N ILE A 11 -17.62 13.44 -7.11
CA ILE A 11 -17.65 12.49 -5.97
C ILE A 11 -16.23 11.93 -5.75
N ASP A 12 -15.51 11.61 -6.81
CA ASP A 12 -14.13 11.15 -6.74
C ASP A 12 -13.18 12.21 -6.14
N ALA A 13 -13.34 13.47 -6.56
CA ALA A 13 -12.58 14.59 -5.99
C ALA A 13 -12.88 14.77 -4.49
N ASP A 14 -14.14 14.68 -4.08
CA ASP A 14 -14.55 14.77 -2.67
C ASP A 14 -13.97 13.59 -1.86
N ALA A 15 -13.95 12.38 -2.43
CA ALA A 15 -13.31 11.22 -1.82
C ALA A 15 -11.79 11.39 -1.66
N VAL A 16 -11.12 12.02 -2.62
CA VAL A 16 -9.69 12.40 -2.49
C VAL A 16 -9.50 13.42 -1.37
N LEU A 17 -10.35 14.45 -1.28
CA LEU A 17 -10.27 15.44 -0.20
C LEU A 17 -10.50 14.80 1.18
N ALA A 18 -11.39 13.82 1.27
CA ALA A 18 -11.67 13.09 2.52
C ALA A 18 -10.45 12.31 3.04
N LEU A 19 -9.44 12.02 2.21
CA LEU A 19 -8.19 11.38 2.66
C LEU A 19 -7.44 12.20 3.72
N ALA A 20 -7.70 13.51 3.83
CA ALA A 20 -7.18 14.33 4.91
C ALA A 20 -7.48 13.72 6.29
N HIS A 21 -8.68 13.17 6.48
CA HIS A 21 -9.05 12.52 7.74
C HIS A 21 -8.26 11.24 8.01
N GLU A 22 -7.87 10.51 6.97
CA GLU A 22 -7.07 9.29 7.13
C GLU A 22 -5.63 9.60 7.53
N VAL A 23 -5.02 10.61 6.93
CA VAL A 23 -3.64 11.02 7.25
C VAL A 23 -3.52 11.77 8.58
N GLU A 24 -4.61 12.27 9.12
CA GLU A 24 -4.70 12.89 10.46
C GLU A 24 -4.93 11.87 11.59
N LYS A 25 -5.19 10.61 11.28
CA LYS A 25 -5.38 9.58 12.31
C LYS A 25 -4.13 9.44 13.18
N PRO A 26 -4.28 9.27 14.51
CA PRO A 26 -3.13 9.08 15.43
C PRO A 26 -2.22 7.90 15.04
N ALA A 27 -2.76 6.89 14.37
CA ALA A 27 -2.02 5.72 13.89
C ALA A 27 -1.17 5.99 12.64
N TRP A 28 -1.41 7.08 11.91
CA TRP A 28 -0.76 7.37 10.64
C TRP A 28 0.77 7.47 10.75
N PRO A 29 1.37 8.28 11.64
CA PRO A 29 2.82 8.38 11.74
C PRO A 29 3.48 7.03 12.02
N ALA A 30 2.90 6.23 12.92
CA ALA A 30 3.44 4.92 13.27
C ALA A 30 3.33 3.91 12.12
N ALA A 31 2.27 3.98 11.30
CA ALA A 31 2.15 3.17 10.09
C ALA A 31 3.21 3.53 9.04
N ILE A 32 3.46 4.83 8.85
CA ILE A 32 4.53 5.29 7.94
C ILE A 32 5.90 4.84 8.46
N ASP A 33 6.15 4.94 9.76
CA ASP A 33 7.38 4.49 10.39
C ASP A 33 7.57 2.96 10.23
N ALA A 34 6.50 2.18 10.37
CA ALA A 34 6.50 0.74 10.14
C ALA A 34 6.96 0.38 8.72
N ILE A 35 6.48 1.12 7.71
CA ILE A 35 6.89 0.92 6.31
C ILE A 35 8.33 1.42 6.09
N ALA A 36 8.69 2.58 6.63
CA ALA A 36 9.98 3.22 6.38
C ALA A 36 11.14 2.48 7.04
N ALA A 37 10.94 1.99 8.28
CA ALA A 37 12.00 1.40 9.11
C ALA A 37 12.17 -0.12 8.90
N ALA A 38 11.18 -0.81 8.34
CA ALA A 38 11.27 -2.26 8.12
C ALA A 38 12.48 -2.64 7.25
N ASP A 39 13.16 -3.75 7.57
CA ASP A 39 14.22 -4.29 6.72
C ASP A 39 13.64 -4.78 5.38
N GLU A 40 12.45 -5.41 5.41
CA GLU A 40 11.70 -5.81 4.23
C GLU A 40 10.25 -5.35 4.29
N VAL A 41 9.75 -4.88 3.15
CA VAL A 41 8.33 -4.55 2.95
C VAL A 41 7.75 -5.46 1.88
N PHE A 42 6.70 -6.17 2.24
CA PHE A 42 5.88 -6.92 1.31
C PHE A 42 4.61 -6.14 1.00
N VAL A 43 4.25 -6.09 -0.26
CA VAL A 43 3.01 -5.46 -0.71
C VAL A 43 2.16 -6.53 -1.39
N THR A 44 0.89 -6.57 -1.07
CA THR A 44 -0.06 -7.48 -1.72
C THR A 44 -1.37 -6.78 -2.05
N GLY A 45 -2.01 -7.24 -3.09
CA GLY A 45 -3.33 -6.83 -3.53
C GLY A 45 -3.85 -7.83 -4.54
N PHE A 46 -5.16 -7.91 -4.68
CA PHE A 46 -5.81 -8.99 -5.42
C PHE A 46 -6.71 -8.45 -6.51
N GLN A 47 -7.06 -9.32 -7.46
CA GLN A 47 -8.03 -9.05 -8.51
C GLN A 47 -7.77 -7.70 -9.21
N THR A 48 -8.74 -6.81 -9.25
CA THR A 48 -8.65 -5.49 -9.90
C THR A 48 -7.67 -4.54 -9.19
N ILE A 49 -7.43 -4.73 -7.88
CA ILE A 49 -6.52 -3.91 -7.07
C ILE A 49 -5.06 -4.37 -7.20
N ARG A 50 -4.80 -5.57 -7.72
CA ARG A 50 -3.44 -6.07 -7.93
C ARG A 50 -2.57 -5.06 -8.70
N GLY A 51 -3.12 -4.44 -9.75
CA GLY A 51 -2.39 -3.44 -10.55
C GLY A 51 -1.92 -2.24 -9.74
N ILE A 52 -2.75 -1.76 -8.81
CA ILE A 52 -2.39 -0.65 -7.90
C ILE A 52 -1.31 -1.08 -6.90
N ALA A 53 -1.44 -2.28 -6.34
CA ALA A 53 -0.46 -2.82 -5.41
C ALA A 53 0.91 -3.04 -6.09
N GLU A 54 0.94 -3.51 -7.32
CA GLU A 54 2.16 -3.63 -8.11
C GLU A 54 2.77 -2.27 -8.47
N ASP A 55 1.95 -1.29 -8.86
CA ASP A 55 2.43 0.08 -9.12
C ASP A 55 3.00 0.72 -7.84
N PHE A 56 2.28 0.60 -6.74
CA PHE A 56 2.76 1.07 -5.42
C PHE A 56 4.10 0.43 -5.06
N THR A 57 4.25 -0.88 -5.26
CA THR A 57 5.50 -1.61 -5.02
C THR A 57 6.66 -1.02 -5.82
N ARG A 58 6.46 -0.83 -7.13
CA ARG A 58 7.48 -0.28 -8.03
C ARG A 58 7.89 1.13 -7.61
N ARG A 59 6.90 1.99 -7.34
CA ARG A 59 7.14 3.40 -6.98
C ARG A 59 7.78 3.52 -5.60
N LEU A 60 7.33 2.75 -4.62
CA LEU A 60 7.94 2.72 -3.29
C LEU A 60 9.39 2.22 -3.36
N SER A 61 9.70 1.27 -4.26
CA SER A 61 11.06 0.77 -4.50
C SER A 61 12.03 1.85 -5.00
N ILE A 62 11.51 2.92 -5.61
CA ILE A 62 12.36 4.05 -6.05
C ILE A 62 12.89 4.82 -4.85
N VAL A 63 12.09 5.00 -3.81
CA VAL A 63 12.44 5.84 -2.65
C VAL A 63 13.05 5.05 -1.49
N ARG A 64 12.77 3.74 -1.39
CA ARG A 64 13.36 2.85 -0.38
C ARG A 64 13.70 1.49 -0.98
N GLY A 65 14.70 0.78 -0.39
CA GLY A 65 15.06 -0.58 -0.79
C GLY A 65 14.17 -1.67 -0.20
N SER A 66 14.38 -2.92 -0.61
CA SER A 66 13.76 -4.12 -0.04
C SER A 66 12.24 -4.06 -0.01
N VAL A 67 11.63 -3.67 -1.14
CA VAL A 67 10.17 -3.70 -1.35
C VAL A 67 9.85 -4.76 -2.39
N ARG A 68 8.92 -5.64 -2.08
CA ARG A 68 8.52 -6.74 -2.96
C ARG A 68 7.02 -6.86 -3.07
N PHE A 69 6.51 -7.00 -4.28
CA PHE A 69 5.14 -7.47 -4.47
C PHE A 69 5.08 -8.96 -4.12
N MET A 70 4.07 -9.35 -3.36
CA MET A 70 3.85 -10.72 -2.94
C MET A 70 2.49 -11.18 -3.42
N SER A 71 2.47 -12.31 -4.12
CA SER A 71 1.25 -13.02 -4.47
C SER A 71 1.35 -14.46 -3.97
N PRO A 72 0.35 -14.96 -3.25
CA PRO A 72 0.34 -16.36 -2.82
C PRO A 72 0.29 -17.33 -4.01
N HIS A 73 -0.27 -16.89 -5.13
CA HIS A 73 -0.41 -17.70 -6.34
C HIS A 73 0.89 -17.83 -7.13
N ASP A 74 1.82 -16.90 -6.96
CA ASP A 74 3.10 -16.86 -7.68
C ASP A 74 4.28 -17.33 -6.79
N GLY A 75 4.00 -18.10 -5.73
CA GLY A 75 5.01 -18.60 -4.81
C GLY A 75 5.62 -17.54 -3.87
N GLY A 76 5.05 -16.33 -3.80
CA GLY A 76 5.57 -15.21 -3.02
C GLY A 76 5.70 -15.48 -1.52
N LEU A 77 4.94 -16.43 -0.98
CA LEU A 77 5.01 -16.80 0.44
C LEU A 77 6.29 -17.54 0.83
N VAL A 78 7.07 -18.03 -0.15
CA VAL A 78 8.38 -18.68 0.13
C VAL A 78 9.32 -17.72 0.87
N GLU A 79 9.25 -16.43 0.57
CA GLU A 79 10.04 -15.39 1.25
C GLU A 79 9.70 -15.24 2.74
N TRP A 80 8.60 -15.81 3.19
CA TRP A 80 8.16 -15.76 4.60
C TRP A 80 8.68 -16.90 5.46
N ILE A 81 9.37 -17.88 4.87
CA ILE A 81 9.93 -19.03 5.59
C ILE A 81 10.98 -18.55 6.60
N PRO A 82 10.84 -18.89 7.91
CA PRO A 82 11.72 -18.34 8.94
C PRO A 82 13.14 -18.93 8.96
N SER A 83 13.37 -20.08 8.34
CA SER A 83 14.54 -20.96 8.58
C SER A 83 15.91 -20.33 8.27
N PHE A 84 15.95 -19.25 7.48
CA PHE A 84 17.20 -18.57 7.09
C PHE A 84 17.21 -17.09 7.45
N ARG A 85 16.34 -16.68 8.36
CA ARG A 85 16.19 -15.27 8.74
C ARG A 85 17.05 -14.90 9.91
N ARG A 86 17.49 -13.63 9.92
CA ARG A 86 18.07 -13.03 11.10
C ARG A 86 16.97 -12.81 12.14
N ALA A 87 17.24 -13.12 13.40
CA ALA A 87 16.27 -13.00 14.49
C ALA A 87 15.80 -11.55 14.74
N ASP A 88 16.59 -10.58 14.34
CA ASP A 88 16.37 -9.14 14.50
C ASP A 88 15.76 -8.46 13.26
N GLU A 89 15.47 -9.20 12.20
CA GLU A 89 14.96 -8.65 10.95
C GLU A 89 13.49 -8.22 11.06
N SER A 90 13.26 -6.93 10.90
CA SER A 90 11.92 -6.33 10.93
C SER A 90 11.24 -6.39 9.57
N ARG A 91 9.94 -6.70 9.56
CA ARG A 91 9.15 -6.82 8.33
C ARG A 91 7.81 -6.12 8.45
N CYS A 92 7.37 -5.58 7.33
CA CYS A 92 6.06 -4.96 7.20
C CYS A 92 5.31 -5.52 5.99
N LEU A 93 4.05 -5.88 6.18
CA LEU A 93 3.11 -6.19 5.11
C LEU A 93 2.21 -4.97 4.87
N VAL A 94 2.11 -4.54 3.63
CA VAL A 94 1.10 -3.58 3.17
C VAL A 94 0.08 -4.35 2.34
N LEU A 95 -1.13 -4.50 2.88
CA LEU A 95 -2.27 -5.07 2.17
C LEU A 95 -3.10 -3.96 1.57
N ILE A 96 -3.42 -4.07 0.28
CA ILE A 96 -4.34 -3.19 -0.44
C ILE A 96 -5.48 -4.05 -0.96
N ASP A 97 -6.70 -3.86 -0.46
CA ASP A 97 -7.86 -4.67 -0.83
C ASP A 97 -9.15 -3.84 -0.74
N MET A 98 -10.10 -4.13 -1.59
CA MET A 98 -11.42 -3.52 -1.59
C MET A 98 -12.48 -4.54 -2.00
N ALA A 99 -13.74 -4.22 -1.76
CA ALA A 99 -14.85 -5.08 -2.16
C ALA A 99 -14.88 -5.31 -3.69
N PRO A 100 -15.14 -6.55 -4.14
CA PRO A 100 -15.31 -7.77 -3.38
C PRO A 100 -13.97 -8.29 -2.86
N TYR A 101 -13.88 -8.50 -1.55
CA TYR A 101 -12.60 -8.86 -0.91
C TYR A 101 -12.11 -10.24 -1.33
N ALA A 102 -10.80 -10.35 -1.49
CA ALA A 102 -10.16 -11.63 -1.75
C ALA A 102 -10.27 -12.56 -0.53
N ARG A 103 -10.55 -13.83 -0.77
CA ARG A 103 -10.62 -14.84 0.31
C ARG A 103 -9.30 -15.01 1.04
N GLU A 104 -8.20 -14.73 0.37
CA GLU A 104 -6.84 -14.85 0.86
C GLU A 104 -6.42 -13.67 1.75
N ALA A 105 -7.10 -12.53 1.67
CA ALA A 105 -6.69 -11.29 2.33
C ALA A 105 -6.55 -11.47 3.85
N LEU A 106 -7.61 -11.93 4.52
CA LEU A 106 -7.61 -12.15 5.97
C LEU A 106 -6.60 -13.22 6.40
N PRO A 107 -6.55 -14.44 5.81
CA PRO A 107 -5.53 -15.43 6.14
C PRO A 107 -4.09 -14.94 5.97
N ILE A 108 -3.80 -14.15 4.95
CA ILE A 108 -2.46 -13.57 4.72
C ILE A 108 -2.10 -12.60 5.85
N VAL A 109 -3.01 -11.71 6.24
CA VAL A 109 -2.80 -10.80 7.36
C VAL A 109 -2.54 -11.55 8.65
N GLN A 110 -3.35 -12.56 8.96
CA GLN A 110 -3.18 -13.38 10.17
C GLN A 110 -1.85 -14.13 10.16
N THR A 111 -1.45 -14.67 9.01
CA THR A 111 -0.14 -15.33 8.84
C THR A 111 1.01 -14.34 9.04
N ALA A 112 0.95 -13.16 8.42
CA ALA A 112 1.97 -12.13 8.60
C ALA A 112 2.15 -11.74 10.07
N ARG A 113 1.03 -11.52 10.78
CA ARG A 113 1.05 -11.23 12.22
C ARG A 113 1.66 -12.35 13.04
N SER A 114 1.29 -13.59 12.76
CA SER A 114 1.85 -14.77 13.48
C SER A 114 3.37 -14.92 13.28
N LEU A 115 3.88 -14.36 12.17
CA LEU A 115 5.31 -14.29 11.86
C LEU A 115 5.99 -13.02 12.39
N GLY A 116 5.29 -12.22 13.21
CA GLY A 116 5.83 -11.01 13.83
C GLY A 116 5.96 -9.82 12.89
N MET A 117 5.30 -9.83 11.76
CA MET A 117 5.28 -8.66 10.85
C MET A 117 4.36 -7.58 11.37
N GLN A 118 4.74 -6.32 11.17
CA GLN A 118 3.78 -5.22 11.22
C GLN A 118 2.90 -5.26 9.98
N VAL A 119 1.62 -4.91 10.12
CA VAL A 119 0.66 -4.96 9.00
C VAL A 119 0.00 -3.60 8.86
N VAL A 120 0.08 -3.03 7.66
CA VAL A 120 -0.66 -1.83 7.26
C VAL A 120 -1.72 -2.26 6.25
N ILE A 121 -2.98 -1.87 6.48
CA ILE A 121 -4.10 -2.23 5.63
C ILE A 121 -4.69 -0.96 5.04
N VAL A 122 -4.78 -0.90 3.72
CA VAL A 122 -5.53 0.12 2.99
C VAL A 122 -6.71 -0.57 2.33
N THR A 123 -7.91 -0.14 2.65
CA THR A 123 -9.14 -0.80 2.21
C THR A 123 -10.25 0.22 1.99
N ASP A 124 -11.40 -0.24 1.52
CA ASP A 124 -12.57 0.61 1.36
C ASP A 124 -13.37 0.75 2.68
N GLU A 125 -14.37 1.60 2.63
CA GLU A 125 -15.25 1.92 3.76
C GLU A 125 -16.14 0.75 4.22
N LEU A 126 -16.22 -0.34 3.45
CA LEU A 126 -17.07 -1.49 3.74
C LEU A 126 -16.35 -2.59 4.52
N ASN A 127 -15.04 -2.50 4.68
CA ASN A 127 -14.27 -3.52 5.38
C ASN A 127 -14.60 -3.55 6.87
N THR A 128 -15.02 -4.72 7.35
CA THR A 128 -15.43 -4.91 8.76
C THR A 128 -14.42 -5.67 9.61
N TRP A 129 -13.39 -6.28 9.01
CA TRP A 129 -12.46 -7.13 9.74
C TRP A 129 -11.08 -6.49 9.95
N ALA A 130 -10.68 -5.54 9.11
CA ALA A 130 -9.33 -5.01 9.10
C ALA A 130 -8.90 -4.42 10.45
N SER A 131 -9.78 -3.67 11.12
CA SER A 131 -9.49 -3.02 12.40
C SER A 131 -9.31 -4.01 13.57
N ALA A 132 -9.80 -5.25 13.44
CA ALA A 132 -9.54 -6.30 14.42
C ALA A 132 -8.15 -6.92 14.22
N GLU A 133 -7.59 -6.81 13.03
CA GLU A 133 -6.34 -7.43 12.64
C GLU A 133 -5.13 -6.50 12.70
N SER A 134 -5.33 -5.19 12.57
CA SER A 134 -4.22 -4.22 12.63
C SER A 134 -4.65 -2.90 13.24
N PRO A 135 -3.76 -2.22 14.00
CA PRO A 135 -3.97 -0.84 14.42
C PRO A 135 -3.75 0.16 13.24
N PHE A 136 -3.16 -0.28 12.14
CA PHE A 136 -2.80 0.56 11.00
C PHE A 136 -3.76 0.30 9.84
N VAL A 137 -4.99 0.79 9.96
CA VAL A 137 -6.04 0.64 8.94
C VAL A 137 -6.48 2.00 8.44
N PHE A 138 -6.42 2.16 7.12
CA PHE A 138 -6.83 3.38 6.43
C PHE A 138 -7.91 3.06 5.42
N HIS A 139 -9.02 3.79 5.52
CA HIS A 139 -10.20 3.58 4.70
C HIS A 139 -10.26 4.61 3.58
N VAL A 140 -10.66 4.15 2.41
CA VAL A 140 -10.79 4.98 1.22
C VAL A 140 -12.21 4.85 0.68
N ALA A 141 -12.88 5.97 0.45
CA ALA A 141 -14.17 5.95 -0.22
C ALA A 141 -13.98 5.58 -1.70
N THR A 142 -14.63 4.52 -2.13
CA THR A 142 -14.48 3.98 -3.49
C THR A 142 -15.76 4.12 -4.33
N LYS A 143 -16.91 4.34 -3.68
CA LYS A 143 -18.19 4.49 -4.34
C LYS A 143 -18.38 5.92 -4.86
N VAL A 144 -18.39 6.06 -6.17
CA VAL A 144 -18.46 7.36 -6.87
C VAL A 144 -19.66 7.43 -7.83
N ASP A 145 -20.68 6.61 -7.59
CA ASP A 145 -21.89 6.54 -8.43
C ASP A 145 -21.59 6.28 -9.92
N ALA A 146 -20.59 5.44 -10.18
CA ALA A 146 -20.19 4.98 -11.50
C ALA A 146 -20.43 3.47 -11.65
N PHE A 147 -20.22 2.93 -12.85
CA PHE A 147 -20.37 1.49 -13.11
C PHE A 147 -19.38 0.62 -12.33
N LEU A 148 -18.20 1.17 -12.02
CA LEU A 148 -17.19 0.51 -11.22
C LEU A 148 -16.76 1.45 -10.09
N GLU A 149 -16.30 0.88 -8.99
CA GLU A 149 -15.70 1.62 -7.88
C GLU A 149 -14.48 2.40 -8.36
N SER A 150 -14.30 3.60 -7.82
CA SER A 150 -13.13 4.41 -8.15
C SER A 150 -11.89 3.91 -7.43
N THR A 151 -10.80 3.84 -8.18
CA THR A 151 -9.45 3.61 -7.65
C THR A 151 -8.65 4.89 -7.46
N GLY A 152 -9.20 6.04 -7.83
CA GLY A 152 -8.54 7.35 -7.75
C GLY A 152 -8.08 7.70 -6.34
N PRO A 153 -8.97 7.73 -5.34
CA PRO A 153 -8.60 8.03 -3.96
C PRO A 153 -7.58 7.04 -3.39
N MET A 154 -7.69 5.74 -3.72
CA MET A 154 -6.74 4.72 -3.28
C MET A 154 -5.35 4.98 -3.86
N THR A 155 -5.25 5.26 -5.15
CA THR A 155 -3.99 5.62 -5.81
C THR A 155 -3.39 6.89 -5.21
N THR A 156 -4.22 7.87 -4.88
CA THR A 156 -3.78 9.10 -4.22
C THR A 156 -3.20 8.80 -2.84
N LEU A 157 -3.86 7.98 -2.03
CA LEU A 157 -3.34 7.60 -0.71
C LEU A 157 -2.01 6.86 -0.82
N MET A 158 -1.84 5.96 -1.82
CA MET A 158 -0.56 5.30 -2.09
C MET A 158 0.55 6.32 -2.38
N ASN A 159 0.26 7.37 -3.16
CA ASN A 159 1.22 8.45 -3.43
C ASN A 159 1.60 9.21 -2.17
N VAL A 160 0.66 9.49 -1.28
CA VAL A 160 0.91 10.13 0.01
C VAL A 160 1.80 9.25 0.88
N ILE A 161 1.53 7.96 0.98
CA ILE A 161 2.38 7.01 1.72
C ILE A 161 3.82 7.03 1.18
N ILE A 162 4.01 6.98 -0.14
CA ILE A 162 5.34 7.03 -0.76
C ILE A 162 6.07 8.33 -0.38
N HIS A 163 5.38 9.47 -0.45
CA HIS A 163 5.94 10.78 -0.07
C HIS A 163 6.38 10.79 1.39
N GLU A 164 5.53 10.35 2.29
CA GLU A 164 5.80 10.32 3.74
C GLU A 164 6.95 9.36 4.09
N VAL A 165 6.98 8.17 3.47
CA VAL A 165 8.08 7.21 3.65
C VAL A 165 9.39 7.79 3.15
N ALA A 166 9.40 8.47 2.00
CA ALA A 166 10.58 9.17 1.50
C ALA A 166 11.05 10.27 2.47
N GLY A 167 10.10 10.96 3.09
CA GLY A 167 10.34 11.99 4.10
C GLY A 167 11.03 11.49 5.37
N ARG A 168 10.94 10.18 5.70
CA ARG A 168 11.65 9.57 6.85
C ARG A 168 13.16 9.45 6.64
N ALA A 169 13.60 9.38 5.36
CA ALA A 169 15.01 9.32 5.00
C ALA A 169 15.28 10.07 3.68
N PRO A 170 15.08 11.40 3.64
CA PRO A 170 15.03 12.15 2.40
C PRO A 170 16.32 12.11 1.59
N GLU A 171 17.48 12.09 2.24
CA GLU A 171 18.77 11.99 1.53
C GLU A 171 18.95 10.63 0.86
N LYS A 172 18.53 9.55 1.52
CA LYS A 172 18.55 8.21 0.92
C LYS A 172 17.61 8.12 -0.27
N ALA A 173 16.40 8.66 -0.13
CA ALA A 173 15.40 8.70 -1.20
C ALA A 173 15.92 9.50 -2.41
N ARG A 174 16.45 10.71 -2.21
CA ARG A 174 17.06 11.53 -3.26
C ARG A 174 18.20 10.81 -3.98
N LYS A 175 19.08 10.17 -3.22
CA LYS A 175 20.19 9.41 -3.79
C LYS A 175 19.68 8.28 -4.68
N ARG A 176 18.69 7.49 -4.24
CA ARG A 176 18.10 6.41 -5.04
C ARG A 176 17.48 6.93 -6.34
N ILE A 177 16.69 8.01 -6.25
CA ILE A 177 16.08 8.67 -7.42
C ILE A 177 17.16 9.12 -8.41
N LYS A 178 18.29 9.64 -7.93
CA LYS A 178 19.40 10.10 -8.77
C LYS A 178 20.17 8.93 -9.41
N ASP A 179 20.37 7.84 -8.67
CA ASP A 179 21.19 6.71 -9.09
C ASP A 179 20.45 5.77 -10.07
N TRP A 180 19.12 5.77 -10.08
CA TRP A 180 18.32 4.87 -10.90
C TRP A 180 18.39 5.14 -12.41
N PRO A 181 18.23 6.37 -12.93
CA PRO A 181 18.25 6.63 -14.37
C PRO A 181 19.56 6.23 -15.07
N PRO A 182 20.76 6.41 -14.49
CA PRO A 182 21.98 5.89 -15.07
C PRO A 182 21.99 4.37 -15.28
N ILE A 183 21.44 3.61 -14.33
CA ILE A 183 21.32 2.15 -14.46
C ILE A 183 20.42 1.78 -15.63
N MET A 184 19.28 2.44 -15.77
CA MET A 184 18.33 2.19 -16.86
C MET A 184 18.91 2.54 -18.23
N ARG A 185 19.66 3.66 -18.32
CA ARG A 185 20.40 4.01 -19.55
C ARG A 185 21.46 3.01 -19.90
N GLY A 186 22.19 2.50 -18.91
CA GLY A 186 23.20 1.45 -19.10
C GLY A 186 22.63 0.14 -19.67
N LEU A 187 21.36 -0.11 -19.40
CA LEU A 187 20.61 -1.25 -19.95
C LEU A 187 19.93 -0.95 -21.31
N GLY A 188 20.06 0.27 -21.84
CA GLY A 188 19.40 0.69 -23.08
C GLY A 188 17.88 0.80 -22.98
N LEU A 189 17.34 1.03 -21.78
CA LEU A 189 15.91 1.11 -21.56
C LEU A 189 15.32 2.53 -21.75
N TYR A 190 16.15 3.54 -21.83
CA TYR A 190 15.92 4.93 -22.36
C TYR A 190 17.21 5.74 -22.39
#